data_46ae2af1263b45049bd8a83bbf73c6a8
#
_entry.id   46ae2af1263b45049bd8a83bbf73c6a8
#
_cell.length_a   1.000
_cell.length_b   1.000
_cell.length_c   1.000
_cell.angle_alpha   90.00
_cell.angle_beta   90.00
_cell.angle_gamma   90.00
#
_symmetry.space_group_name_H-M   'P 1'
#
loop_
_entity.id
_entity.type
_entity.pdbx_description
1 polymer ?
#
loop_
_entity_poly.entity_id
_entity_poly.type
_entity_poly.pdbx_seq_one_letter_code
_entity_poly.pdbx_strand_id
1 'polypeptide(L)'
;MLKKNLQLNEKILVLIILVFSLIINQYYANRGVFPIESFAHFDIAFRIINGDIPFQDYWLVSGLFIDYLQAFFFKVLGQNFQVYIFHASLINCLLTITTFYILKNFNLNIYQCFFYSLCFAILGYTTSGTLYVDHHSSLLCLLAVYCLIMALKTDKKKFLILLPVILGLAFLTKSAPSVYVFFSVSLILILYIFIKKKFIWLLYLILSSLSFIIFILLFFDFANIKLENFFEQYLLFPSSIGKNRIAELNFLSGDIIFDYKFIYISFIPLLLVTLLDVIKSKKNIFNKNFFFFLSFLLLILSLVIHQINTRNQEFIFFLIPVLCAFSSIFIYNYEIKYKKYFSVFLLLFCLFVTSKYHLRFNDERRFHEMSKINFDLSVDAKKIDKKLSGLNWITPIFPNSPEEEIKFLREIIGVLNTENNKAMVMSNYSFLSLVIDKNLHSPSRWYIPNGAAYPIENNKYFDEYKNFLIDLITRKKISVIYIISPVKVDELYRYVSKDCFEEDKTIADVKKLLIKDCSYFKRPI
;
A
#
# COMPACT_ATOMS: atom_id res chain seq x y z
N MET A 1 -31.53 -32.48 -2.99
CA MET A 1 -30.19 -32.94 -2.54
C MET A 1 -29.03 -32.25 -3.28
N LEU A 2 -28.97 -32.24 -4.61
CA LEU A 2 -27.88 -31.62 -5.39
C LEU A 2 -27.61 -30.12 -5.07
N LYS A 3 -28.64 -29.28 -4.96
CA LYS A 3 -28.48 -27.85 -4.57
C LYS A 3 -27.89 -27.67 -3.16
N LYS A 4 -28.25 -28.55 -2.22
CA LYS A 4 -27.75 -28.50 -0.83
C LYS A 4 -26.28 -28.92 -0.75
N ASN A 5 -25.88 -29.93 -1.54
CA ASN A 5 -24.49 -30.37 -1.65
C ASN A 5 -23.60 -29.33 -2.35
N LEU A 6 -24.09 -28.65 -3.39
CA LEU A 6 -23.37 -27.55 -4.05
C LEU A 6 -23.16 -26.35 -3.11
N GLN A 7 -24.16 -26.01 -2.28
CA GLN A 7 -24.03 -24.94 -1.28
C GLN A 7 -23.06 -25.32 -0.14
N LEU A 8 -23.02 -26.58 0.26
CA LEU A 8 -22.07 -27.05 1.28
C LEU A 8 -20.63 -26.99 0.75
N ASN A 9 -20.41 -27.45 -0.48
CA ASN A 9 -19.09 -27.39 -1.13
C ASN A 9 -18.60 -25.94 -1.26
N GLU A 10 -19.48 -25.00 -1.63
CA GLU A 10 -19.12 -23.57 -1.70
C GLU A 10 -18.65 -23.01 -0.37
N LYS A 11 -19.38 -23.29 0.72
CA LYS A 11 -19.00 -22.80 2.05
C LYS A 11 -17.64 -23.34 2.49
N ILE A 12 -17.36 -24.62 2.18
CA ILE A 12 -16.07 -25.24 2.47
C ILE A 12 -14.95 -24.54 1.66
N LEU A 13 -15.14 -24.31 0.36
CA LEU A 13 -14.15 -23.64 -0.48
C LEU A 13 -13.88 -22.21 0.01
N VAL A 14 -14.92 -21.45 0.38
CA VAL A 14 -14.78 -20.10 0.94
C VAL A 14 -14.03 -20.13 2.28
N LEU A 15 -14.30 -21.10 3.14
CA LEU A 15 -13.58 -21.27 4.41
C LEU A 15 -12.09 -21.56 4.16
N ILE A 16 -11.78 -22.44 3.20
CA ILE A 16 -10.39 -22.72 2.83
C ILE A 16 -9.70 -21.45 2.31
N ILE A 17 -10.35 -20.69 1.43
CA ILE A 17 -9.82 -19.40 0.91
C ILE A 17 -9.55 -18.42 2.06
N LEU A 18 -10.49 -18.30 3.00
CA LEU A 18 -10.37 -17.41 4.17
C LEU A 18 -9.14 -17.79 5.00
N VAL A 19 -9.05 -19.05 5.42
CA VAL A 19 -7.95 -19.53 6.26
C VAL A 19 -6.62 -19.42 5.52
N PHE A 20 -6.57 -19.87 4.28
CA PHE A 20 -5.35 -19.83 3.47
C PHE A 20 -4.83 -18.40 3.26
N SER A 21 -5.71 -17.46 2.88
CA SER A 21 -5.31 -16.07 2.60
C SER A 21 -4.84 -15.32 3.85
N LEU A 22 -5.35 -15.66 5.04
CA LEU A 22 -4.84 -15.14 6.30
C LEU A 22 -3.47 -15.74 6.63
N ILE A 23 -3.35 -17.06 6.60
CA ILE A 23 -2.14 -17.78 7.04
C ILE A 23 -0.96 -17.45 6.12
N ILE A 24 -1.15 -17.44 4.79
CA ILE A 24 -0.05 -17.21 3.86
C ILE A 24 0.54 -15.80 4.03
N ASN A 25 -0.29 -14.79 4.26
CA ASN A 25 0.21 -13.45 4.51
C ASN A 25 0.91 -13.36 5.87
N GLN A 26 0.33 -13.92 6.94
CA GLN A 26 0.95 -13.98 8.27
C GLN A 26 2.33 -14.65 8.23
N TYR A 27 2.45 -15.78 7.53
CA TYR A 27 3.70 -16.53 7.43
C TYR A 27 4.81 -15.68 6.80
N TYR A 28 4.55 -15.09 5.62
CA TYR A 28 5.57 -14.31 4.91
C TYR A 28 5.83 -12.93 5.52
N ALA A 29 4.85 -12.33 6.18
CA ALA A 29 5.04 -11.07 6.90
C ALA A 29 5.97 -11.19 8.11
N ASN A 30 6.06 -12.38 8.71
CA ASN A 30 6.96 -12.66 9.83
C ASN A 30 8.40 -13.02 9.38
N ARG A 31 8.67 -13.09 8.08
CA ARG A 31 9.94 -13.57 7.53
C ARG A 31 10.86 -12.43 7.14
N GLY A 32 11.79 -12.06 8.02
CA GLY A 32 12.77 -11.00 7.79
C GLY A 32 12.21 -9.58 7.88
N VAL A 33 13.09 -8.61 7.95
CA VAL A 33 12.79 -7.20 8.16
C VAL A 33 13.56 -6.32 7.18
N PHE A 34 12.87 -5.43 6.51
CA PHE A 34 13.46 -4.24 5.89
C PHE A 34 12.99 -3.04 6.70
N PRO A 35 13.83 -2.45 7.58
CA PRO A 35 13.39 -1.54 8.64
C PRO A 35 12.52 -0.38 8.15
N ILE A 36 12.86 0.20 6.99
CA ILE A 36 12.15 1.33 6.37
C ILE A 36 10.71 0.94 5.98
N GLU A 37 10.53 -0.26 5.37
CA GLU A 37 9.27 -0.66 4.78
C GLU A 37 8.41 -1.51 5.75
N SER A 38 9.07 -2.42 6.50
CA SER A 38 8.35 -3.37 7.34
C SER A 38 7.58 -2.71 8.49
N PHE A 39 7.99 -1.52 8.94
CA PHE A 39 7.37 -0.80 10.06
C PHE A 39 6.79 0.57 9.68
N ALA A 40 6.61 0.84 8.38
CA ALA A 40 6.21 2.16 7.87
C ALA A 40 4.97 2.79 8.54
N HIS A 41 4.04 1.97 9.02
CA HIS A 41 2.80 2.40 9.66
C HIS A 41 2.69 1.97 11.14
N PHE A 42 3.72 1.29 11.66
CA PHE A 42 3.70 0.71 13.00
C PHE A 42 3.81 1.80 14.09
N ASP A 43 4.87 2.60 14.06
CA ASP A 43 5.06 3.71 14.99
C ASP A 43 4.03 4.83 14.78
N ILE A 44 3.67 5.11 13.54
CA ILE A 44 2.70 6.16 13.22
C ILE A 44 1.34 5.87 13.86
N ALA A 45 0.85 4.63 13.77
CA ALA A 45 -0.40 4.23 14.40
C ALA A 45 -0.36 4.37 15.94
N PHE A 46 0.78 4.03 16.56
CA PHE A 46 1.00 4.26 17.98
C PHE A 46 0.98 5.75 18.33
N ARG A 47 1.65 6.60 17.55
CA ARG A 47 1.70 8.05 17.75
C ARG A 47 0.33 8.71 17.64
N ILE A 48 -0.51 8.26 16.68
CA ILE A 48 -1.91 8.73 16.56
C ILE A 48 -2.70 8.40 17.84
N ILE A 49 -2.56 7.19 18.39
CA ILE A 49 -3.24 6.81 19.65
C ILE A 49 -2.79 7.71 20.81
N ASN A 50 -1.53 8.15 20.82
CA ASN A 50 -0.95 9.00 21.84
C ASN A 50 -1.08 10.51 21.52
N GLY A 51 -1.96 10.88 20.58
CA GLY A 51 -2.38 12.25 20.35
C GLY A 51 -1.52 13.06 19.38
N ASP A 52 -0.57 12.44 18.65
CA ASP A 52 0.11 13.14 17.57
C ASP A 52 -0.83 13.30 16.36
N ILE A 53 -0.78 14.47 15.75
CA ILE A 53 -1.62 14.86 14.62
C ILE A 53 -0.81 14.73 13.32
N PRO A 54 -1.24 13.90 12.34
CA PRO A 54 -0.62 13.81 11.02
C PRO A 54 -0.50 15.18 10.34
N PHE A 55 0.54 15.37 9.54
CA PHE A 55 0.89 16.61 8.84
C PHE A 55 1.25 17.79 9.75
N GLN A 56 1.12 17.64 11.06
CA GLN A 56 1.43 18.68 12.03
C GLN A 56 2.55 18.23 12.99
N ASP A 57 2.52 16.97 13.47
CA ASP A 57 3.50 16.41 14.39
C ASP A 57 4.53 15.53 13.67
N TYR A 58 4.30 15.21 12.41
CA TYR A 58 5.24 14.57 11.51
C TYR A 58 4.86 14.87 10.05
N TRP A 59 5.89 15.02 9.22
CA TRP A 59 5.73 15.22 7.78
C TRP A 59 5.25 13.93 7.11
N LEU A 60 4.19 14.01 6.32
CA LEU A 60 3.53 12.84 5.78
C LEU A 60 3.26 12.97 4.28
N VAL A 61 3.90 12.10 3.49
CA VAL A 61 3.80 12.06 2.02
C VAL A 61 2.79 11.03 1.50
N SER A 62 2.08 10.37 2.40
CA SER A 62 1.03 9.39 2.08
C SER A 62 -0.28 9.78 2.76
N GLY A 63 -1.37 9.12 2.35
CA GLY A 63 -2.67 9.37 2.97
C GLY A 63 -2.82 8.74 4.35
N LEU A 64 -3.89 9.08 5.01
CA LEU A 64 -4.18 8.79 6.41
C LEU A 64 -4.87 7.45 6.65
N PHE A 65 -5.47 6.86 5.62
CA PHE A 65 -6.42 5.75 5.80
C PHE A 65 -5.79 4.56 6.50
N ILE A 66 -4.60 4.12 6.07
CA ILE A 66 -3.91 2.98 6.68
C ILE A 66 -3.55 3.28 8.14
N ASP A 67 -3.03 4.49 8.41
CA ASP A 67 -2.53 4.87 9.72
C ASP A 67 -3.65 4.88 10.78
N TYR A 68 -4.81 5.50 10.46
CA TYR A 68 -5.96 5.50 11.35
C TYR A 68 -6.62 4.12 11.50
N LEU A 69 -6.68 3.35 10.40
CA LEU A 69 -7.21 1.99 10.48
C LEU A 69 -6.29 1.10 11.33
N GLN A 70 -4.97 1.25 11.21
CA GLN A 70 -4.02 0.54 12.07
C GLN A 70 -4.10 1.00 13.52
N ALA A 71 -4.26 2.30 13.78
CA ALA A 71 -4.48 2.83 15.12
C ALA A 71 -5.76 2.24 15.77
N PHE A 72 -6.82 2.10 14.99
CA PHE A 72 -8.02 1.40 15.43
C PHE A 72 -7.74 -0.07 15.81
N PHE A 73 -7.02 -0.83 14.97
CA PHE A 73 -6.66 -2.21 15.31
C PHE A 73 -5.79 -2.29 16.56
N PHE A 74 -4.83 -1.40 16.73
CA PHE A 74 -4.01 -1.34 17.94
C PHE A 74 -4.82 -1.05 19.20
N LYS A 75 -5.80 -0.17 19.11
CA LYS A 75 -6.67 0.17 20.23
C LYS A 75 -7.57 -1.00 20.66
N VAL A 76 -8.01 -1.83 19.70
CA VAL A 76 -8.95 -2.93 19.94
C VAL A 76 -8.25 -4.24 20.25
N LEU A 77 -7.16 -4.57 19.54
CA LEU A 77 -6.51 -5.88 19.57
C LEU A 77 -5.13 -5.87 20.27
N GLY A 78 -4.62 -4.68 20.62
CA GLY A 78 -3.32 -4.53 21.27
C GLY A 78 -2.20 -4.08 20.34
N GLN A 79 -1.20 -3.44 20.93
CA GLN A 79 -0.08 -2.78 20.25
C GLN A 79 1.10 -3.73 20.09
N ASN A 80 1.08 -4.56 19.06
CA ASN A 80 2.15 -5.51 18.78
C ASN A 80 2.24 -5.84 17.27
N PHE A 81 3.33 -6.46 16.87
CA PHE A 81 3.60 -6.77 15.47
C PHE A 81 2.58 -7.74 14.85
N GLN A 82 2.06 -8.70 15.61
CA GLN A 82 1.09 -9.66 15.09
C GLN A 82 -0.25 -8.99 14.73
N VAL A 83 -0.70 -8.00 15.49
CA VAL A 83 -1.87 -7.18 15.16
C VAL A 83 -1.59 -6.29 13.94
N TYR A 84 -0.36 -5.80 13.79
CA TYR A 84 0.04 -5.01 12.63
C TYR A 84 -0.05 -5.81 11.32
N ILE A 85 0.50 -7.02 11.29
CA ILE A 85 0.42 -7.87 10.10
C ILE A 85 -0.98 -8.49 9.91
N PHE A 86 -1.78 -8.63 10.99
CA PHE A 86 -3.16 -9.06 10.89
C PHE A 86 -4.00 -8.10 10.04
N HIS A 87 -3.78 -6.80 10.13
CA HIS A 87 -4.45 -5.82 9.27
C HIS A 87 -4.19 -6.12 7.78
N ALA A 88 -2.93 -6.28 7.36
CA ALA A 88 -2.58 -6.65 5.98
C ALA A 88 -3.22 -7.98 5.56
N SER A 89 -3.18 -8.99 6.45
CA SER A 89 -3.77 -10.31 6.23
C SER A 89 -5.29 -10.25 6.05
N LEU A 90 -5.96 -9.41 6.83
CA LEU A 90 -7.42 -9.19 6.73
C LEU A 90 -7.79 -8.56 5.37
N ILE A 91 -7.04 -7.56 4.91
CA ILE A 91 -7.26 -6.95 3.60
C ILE A 91 -7.04 -7.98 2.48
N ASN A 92 -5.96 -8.78 2.57
CA ASN A 92 -5.72 -9.88 1.63
C ASN A 92 -6.90 -10.85 1.58
N CYS A 93 -7.40 -11.26 2.73
CA CYS A 93 -8.54 -12.17 2.88
C CYS A 93 -9.83 -11.58 2.28
N LEU A 94 -10.18 -10.35 2.65
CA LEU A 94 -11.41 -9.68 2.18
C LEU A 94 -11.41 -9.54 0.65
N LEU A 95 -10.29 -9.17 0.05
CA LEU A 95 -10.18 -9.02 -1.40
C LEU A 95 -10.15 -10.36 -2.11
N THR A 96 -9.53 -11.38 -1.53
CA THR A 96 -9.55 -12.74 -2.07
C THR A 96 -10.97 -13.30 -2.11
N ILE A 97 -11.73 -13.17 -1.03
CA ILE A 97 -13.14 -13.59 -0.96
C ILE A 97 -14.00 -12.76 -1.93
N THR A 98 -13.76 -11.46 -2.01
CA THR A 98 -14.45 -10.59 -2.96
C THR A 98 -14.19 -11.03 -4.39
N THR A 99 -12.94 -11.34 -4.74
CA THR A 99 -12.57 -11.87 -6.07
C THR A 99 -13.32 -13.17 -6.36
N PHE A 100 -13.35 -14.12 -5.42
CA PHE A 100 -14.12 -15.35 -5.58
C PHE A 100 -15.59 -15.09 -5.91
N TYR A 101 -16.26 -14.21 -5.15
CA TYR A 101 -17.67 -13.92 -5.40
C TYR A 101 -17.91 -13.12 -6.68
N ILE A 102 -17.00 -12.24 -7.07
CA ILE A 102 -17.06 -11.52 -8.35
C ILE A 102 -16.99 -12.54 -9.50
N LEU A 103 -16.00 -13.44 -9.51
CA LEU A 103 -15.84 -14.45 -10.54
C LEU A 103 -17.07 -15.38 -10.61
N LYS A 104 -17.58 -15.81 -9.47
CA LYS A 104 -18.81 -16.61 -9.38
C LYS A 104 -20.01 -15.86 -9.96
N ASN A 105 -20.17 -14.58 -9.66
CA ASN A 105 -21.23 -13.75 -10.23
C ASN A 105 -21.14 -13.66 -11.77
N PHE A 106 -19.94 -13.82 -12.35
CA PHE A 106 -19.75 -13.89 -13.80
C PHE A 106 -19.90 -15.30 -14.36
N ASN A 107 -20.46 -16.25 -13.58
CA ASN A 107 -20.77 -17.62 -13.95
C ASN A 107 -19.53 -18.47 -14.30
N LEU A 108 -18.36 -18.12 -13.77
CA LEU A 108 -17.21 -19.00 -13.85
C LEU A 108 -17.42 -20.26 -12.99
N ASN A 109 -16.87 -21.39 -13.39
CA ASN A 109 -16.97 -22.63 -12.63
C ASN A 109 -16.40 -22.42 -11.22
N ILE A 110 -17.07 -22.98 -10.21
CA ILE A 110 -16.75 -22.74 -8.79
C ILE A 110 -15.32 -23.15 -8.42
N TYR A 111 -14.80 -24.24 -9.01
CA TYR A 111 -13.42 -24.67 -8.78
C TYR A 111 -12.40 -23.73 -9.44
N GLN A 112 -12.72 -23.19 -10.62
CA GLN A 112 -11.90 -22.16 -11.25
C GLN A 112 -11.92 -20.86 -10.41
N CYS A 113 -13.09 -20.45 -9.90
CA CYS A 113 -13.17 -19.33 -8.96
C CYS A 113 -12.24 -19.56 -7.76
N PHE A 114 -12.26 -20.77 -7.20
CA PHE A 114 -11.44 -21.14 -6.05
C PHE A 114 -9.94 -21.03 -6.37
N PHE A 115 -9.47 -21.66 -7.44
CA PHE A 115 -8.03 -21.67 -7.80
C PHE A 115 -7.51 -20.28 -8.18
N TYR A 116 -8.26 -19.50 -8.97
CA TYR A 116 -7.86 -18.12 -9.27
C TYR A 116 -7.82 -17.23 -8.01
N SER A 117 -8.72 -17.44 -7.07
CA SER A 117 -8.72 -16.73 -5.79
C SER A 117 -7.54 -17.14 -4.91
N LEU A 118 -7.14 -18.42 -4.88
CA LEU A 118 -5.91 -18.82 -4.18
C LEU A 118 -4.67 -18.18 -4.81
N CYS A 119 -4.56 -18.16 -6.14
CA CYS A 119 -3.50 -17.45 -6.84
C CYS A 119 -3.49 -15.94 -6.48
N PHE A 120 -4.68 -15.33 -6.38
CA PHE A 120 -4.81 -13.94 -5.93
C PHE A 120 -4.30 -13.76 -4.50
N ALA A 121 -4.65 -14.65 -3.56
CA ALA A 121 -4.16 -14.57 -2.18
C ALA A 121 -2.64 -14.61 -2.08
N ILE A 122 -1.99 -15.40 -2.94
CA ILE A 122 -0.52 -15.55 -3.01
C ILE A 122 0.14 -14.29 -3.58
N LEU A 123 -0.42 -13.69 -4.63
CA LEU A 123 0.13 -12.52 -5.33
C LEU A 123 -0.46 -11.19 -4.84
N GLY A 124 -1.40 -11.25 -3.89
CA GLY A 124 -2.00 -10.11 -3.23
C GLY A 124 -1.06 -9.48 -2.21
N TYR A 125 -1.55 -9.25 -1.02
CA TYR A 125 -0.81 -8.54 0.03
C TYR A 125 0.46 -9.27 0.51
N THR A 126 0.58 -10.56 0.26
CA THR A 126 1.69 -11.42 0.69
C THR A 126 3.06 -10.92 0.19
N THR A 127 3.11 -10.24 -0.95
CA THR A 127 4.35 -9.69 -1.53
C THR A 127 5.02 -8.68 -0.59
N SER A 128 4.28 -7.73 -0.03
CA SER A 128 4.79 -6.84 1.02
C SER A 128 4.70 -7.49 2.40
N GLY A 129 3.66 -8.26 2.65
CA GLY A 129 3.38 -8.94 3.92
C GLY A 129 2.91 -7.98 5.02
N THR A 130 3.55 -6.83 5.15
CA THR A 130 3.21 -5.74 6.06
C THR A 130 2.47 -4.62 5.32
N LEU A 131 1.94 -3.66 6.07
CA LEU A 131 1.19 -2.54 5.49
C LEU A 131 2.08 -1.67 4.59
N TYR A 132 1.63 -1.46 3.36
CA TYR A 132 2.31 -0.64 2.38
C TYR A 132 1.33 0.15 1.51
N VAL A 133 1.55 1.47 1.40
CA VAL A 133 0.57 2.39 0.79
C VAL A 133 0.29 2.11 -0.67
N ASP A 134 1.32 1.80 -1.48
CA ASP A 134 1.17 1.50 -2.90
C ASP A 134 0.34 0.24 -3.13
N HIS A 135 0.64 -0.79 -2.36
CA HIS A 135 -0.04 -2.07 -2.44
C HIS A 135 -1.51 -1.94 -2.02
N HIS A 136 -1.75 -1.31 -0.85
CA HIS A 136 -3.09 -1.12 -0.32
C HIS A 136 -3.96 -0.27 -1.26
N SER A 137 -3.42 0.84 -1.79
CA SER A 137 -4.13 1.68 -2.76
C SER A 137 -4.42 0.93 -4.06
N SER A 138 -3.47 0.15 -4.61
CA SER A 138 -3.68 -0.64 -5.82
C SER A 138 -4.77 -1.70 -5.65
N LEU A 139 -4.85 -2.33 -4.49
CA LEU A 139 -5.91 -3.30 -4.16
C LEU A 139 -7.28 -2.64 -3.99
N LEU A 140 -7.35 -1.43 -3.39
CA LEU A 140 -8.60 -0.65 -3.34
C LEU A 140 -9.03 -0.18 -4.73
N CYS A 141 -8.09 0.17 -5.62
CA CYS A 141 -8.36 0.48 -7.02
C CYS A 141 -8.98 -0.72 -7.75
N LEU A 142 -8.49 -1.95 -7.53
CA LEU A 142 -9.12 -3.15 -8.05
C LEU A 142 -10.56 -3.31 -7.51
N LEU A 143 -10.77 -3.09 -6.22
CA LEU A 143 -12.10 -3.16 -5.60
C LEU A 143 -13.06 -2.12 -6.22
N ALA A 144 -12.58 -0.91 -6.52
CA ALA A 144 -13.37 0.10 -7.22
C ALA A 144 -13.77 -0.37 -8.64
N VAL A 145 -12.83 -0.99 -9.37
CA VAL A 145 -13.15 -1.59 -10.69
C VAL A 145 -14.12 -2.76 -10.54
N TYR A 146 -14.03 -3.57 -9.49
CA TYR A 146 -15.04 -4.58 -9.20
C TYR A 146 -16.43 -3.98 -8.96
N CYS A 147 -16.53 -2.87 -8.25
CA CYS A 147 -17.80 -2.14 -8.10
C CYS A 147 -18.31 -1.63 -9.45
N LEU A 148 -17.44 -1.06 -10.29
CA LEU A 148 -17.81 -0.60 -11.63
C LEU A 148 -18.37 -1.75 -12.49
N ILE A 149 -17.65 -2.85 -12.64
CA ILE A 149 -18.11 -3.98 -13.48
C ILE A 149 -19.39 -4.63 -12.94
N MET A 150 -19.57 -4.65 -11.61
CA MET A 150 -20.80 -5.14 -11.00
C MET A 150 -21.98 -4.17 -11.21
N ALA A 151 -21.75 -2.86 -11.19
CA ALA A 151 -22.75 -1.87 -11.58
C ALA A 151 -23.17 -2.05 -13.04
N LEU A 152 -22.20 -2.14 -13.96
CA LEU A 152 -22.43 -2.38 -15.39
C LEU A 152 -23.17 -3.70 -15.66
N LYS A 153 -22.87 -4.76 -14.90
CA LYS A 153 -23.49 -6.08 -15.05
C LYS A 153 -24.92 -6.11 -14.54
N THR A 154 -25.15 -5.56 -13.32
CA THR A 154 -26.37 -5.82 -12.54
C THR A 154 -27.33 -4.64 -12.44
N ASP A 155 -26.91 -3.45 -12.85
CA ASP A 155 -27.64 -2.17 -12.70
C ASP A 155 -27.99 -1.82 -11.22
N LYS A 156 -27.35 -2.47 -10.23
CA LYS A 156 -27.65 -2.26 -8.81
C LYS A 156 -27.00 -0.98 -8.27
N LYS A 157 -27.82 -0.05 -7.76
CA LYS A 157 -27.40 1.25 -7.19
C LYS A 157 -26.32 1.15 -6.08
N LYS A 158 -26.30 0.06 -5.30
CA LYS A 158 -25.34 -0.12 -4.21
C LYS A 158 -23.89 -0.05 -4.69
N PHE A 159 -23.58 -0.55 -5.88
CA PHE A 159 -22.23 -0.51 -6.42
C PHE A 159 -21.84 0.90 -6.88
N LEU A 160 -22.79 1.71 -7.34
CA LEU A 160 -22.56 3.12 -7.66
C LEU A 160 -22.34 3.97 -6.42
N ILE A 161 -23.01 3.64 -5.31
CA ILE A 161 -22.83 4.31 -4.02
C ILE A 161 -21.48 3.95 -3.41
N LEU A 162 -21.06 2.67 -3.48
CA LEU A 162 -19.79 2.21 -2.92
C LEU A 162 -18.56 2.71 -3.70
N LEU A 163 -18.71 2.92 -5.01
CA LEU A 163 -17.60 3.24 -5.91
C LEU A 163 -16.85 4.53 -5.52
N PRO A 164 -17.50 5.70 -5.32
CA PRO A 164 -16.81 6.91 -4.86
C PRO A 164 -16.16 6.75 -3.50
N VAL A 165 -16.79 6.03 -2.58
CA VAL A 165 -16.22 5.76 -1.24
C VAL A 165 -14.92 4.98 -1.34
N ILE A 166 -14.91 3.90 -2.13
CA ILE A 166 -13.71 3.07 -2.30
C ILE A 166 -12.59 3.84 -3.01
N LEU A 167 -12.92 4.62 -4.05
CA LEU A 167 -11.94 5.50 -4.72
C LEU A 167 -11.41 6.57 -3.76
N GLY A 168 -12.25 7.14 -2.91
CA GLY A 168 -11.85 8.08 -1.88
C GLY A 168 -10.93 7.45 -0.83
N LEU A 169 -11.21 6.22 -0.37
CA LEU A 169 -10.32 5.48 0.53
C LEU A 169 -8.99 5.12 -0.14
N ALA A 170 -9.02 4.73 -1.43
CA ALA A 170 -7.79 4.52 -2.21
C ALA A 170 -6.96 5.80 -2.31
N PHE A 171 -7.62 6.94 -2.55
CA PHE A 171 -6.98 8.25 -2.57
C PHE A 171 -6.41 8.62 -1.19
N LEU A 172 -7.15 8.43 -0.10
CA LEU A 172 -6.65 8.67 1.26
C LEU A 172 -5.60 7.65 1.73
N THR A 173 -5.30 6.64 0.93
CA THR A 173 -4.16 5.73 1.11
C THR A 173 -2.95 6.26 0.38
N LYS A 174 -3.07 6.49 -0.93
CA LYS A 174 -2.03 7.07 -1.78
C LYS A 174 -2.67 7.78 -3.00
N SER A 175 -2.25 9.02 -3.24
CA SER A 175 -2.80 9.85 -4.33
C SER A 175 -2.61 9.21 -5.71
N ALA A 176 -1.44 8.65 -6.01
CA ALA A 176 -1.22 7.77 -7.15
C ALA A 176 -1.03 6.33 -6.63
N PRO A 177 -1.72 5.31 -7.14
CA PRO A 177 -2.44 5.16 -8.42
C PRO A 177 -3.91 5.62 -8.42
N SER A 178 -4.47 5.98 -7.28
CA SER A 178 -5.93 6.20 -7.14
C SER A 178 -6.47 7.27 -8.09
N VAL A 179 -5.71 8.37 -8.30
CA VAL A 179 -6.09 9.44 -9.23
C VAL A 179 -6.15 8.94 -10.68
N TYR A 180 -5.21 8.10 -11.10
CA TYR A 180 -5.22 7.52 -12.45
C TYR A 180 -6.43 6.62 -12.65
N VAL A 181 -6.75 5.77 -11.66
CA VAL A 181 -7.92 4.90 -11.71
C VAL A 181 -9.22 5.71 -11.60
N PHE A 182 -9.25 6.79 -10.82
CA PHE A 182 -10.41 7.70 -10.74
C PHE A 182 -10.75 8.28 -12.12
N PHE A 183 -9.77 8.82 -12.85
CA PHE A 183 -10.00 9.33 -14.20
C PHE A 183 -10.44 8.23 -15.17
N SER A 184 -9.83 7.05 -15.08
CA SER A 184 -10.18 5.89 -15.91
C SER A 184 -11.62 5.44 -15.67
N VAL A 185 -12.03 5.29 -14.42
CA VAL A 185 -13.39 4.92 -14.02
C VAL A 185 -14.39 6.00 -14.41
N SER A 186 -14.07 7.28 -14.22
CA SER A 186 -14.93 8.40 -14.58
C SER A 186 -15.16 8.45 -16.09
N LEU A 187 -14.13 8.25 -16.90
CA LEU A 187 -14.25 8.18 -18.36
C LEU A 187 -15.21 7.06 -18.79
N ILE A 188 -15.07 5.86 -18.22
CA ILE A 188 -15.93 4.72 -18.53
C ILE A 188 -17.39 5.02 -18.14
N LEU A 189 -17.60 5.56 -16.95
CA LEU A 189 -18.93 5.91 -16.47
C LEU A 189 -19.60 6.97 -17.34
N ILE A 190 -18.89 8.03 -17.69
CA ILE A 190 -19.40 9.08 -18.58
C ILE A 190 -19.82 8.47 -19.91
N LEU A 191 -18.93 7.74 -20.57
CA LEU A 191 -19.24 7.06 -21.84
C LEU A 191 -20.47 6.14 -21.72
N TYR A 192 -20.50 5.29 -20.67
CA TYR A 192 -21.62 4.37 -20.46
C TYR A 192 -22.94 5.09 -20.21
N ILE A 193 -22.95 6.10 -19.34
CA ILE A 193 -24.14 6.87 -18.98
C ILE A 193 -24.75 7.57 -20.20
N PHE A 194 -23.93 8.23 -21.02
CA PHE A 194 -24.40 8.91 -22.22
C PHE A 194 -24.90 7.93 -23.29
N ILE A 195 -24.14 6.86 -23.58
CA ILE A 195 -24.50 5.87 -24.60
C ILE A 195 -25.74 5.07 -24.21
N LYS A 196 -25.86 4.70 -22.92
CA LYS A 196 -27.01 3.91 -22.41
C LYS A 196 -28.12 4.75 -21.81
N LYS A 197 -28.01 6.09 -21.83
CA LYS A 197 -28.98 7.06 -21.28
C LYS A 197 -29.33 6.81 -19.81
N LYS A 198 -28.31 6.39 -18.98
CA LYS A 198 -28.47 6.03 -17.57
C LYS A 198 -28.22 7.24 -16.64
N PHE A 199 -28.83 8.42 -16.93
CA PHE A 199 -28.55 9.68 -16.22
C PHE A 199 -28.80 9.62 -14.70
N ILE A 200 -29.69 8.76 -14.23
CA ILE A 200 -29.94 8.55 -12.80
C ILE A 200 -28.68 8.06 -12.06
N TRP A 201 -27.71 7.44 -12.75
CA TRP A 201 -26.44 7.02 -12.15
C TRP A 201 -25.60 8.20 -11.70
N LEU A 202 -25.66 9.34 -12.43
CA LEU A 202 -24.97 10.58 -12.03
C LEU A 202 -25.43 11.04 -10.66
N LEU A 203 -26.76 10.98 -10.39
CA LEU A 203 -27.30 11.38 -9.10
C LEU A 203 -26.72 10.53 -7.95
N TYR A 204 -26.68 9.21 -8.11
CA TYR A 204 -26.10 8.32 -7.08
C TYR A 204 -24.61 8.57 -6.87
N LEU A 205 -23.86 8.78 -7.95
CA LEU A 205 -22.42 9.07 -7.89
C LEU A 205 -22.15 10.42 -7.20
N ILE A 206 -22.87 11.47 -7.59
CA ILE A 206 -22.72 12.82 -7.01
C ILE A 206 -23.09 12.81 -5.53
N LEU A 207 -24.26 12.26 -5.15
CA LEU A 207 -24.68 12.20 -3.75
C LEU A 207 -23.69 11.41 -2.89
N SER A 208 -23.20 10.26 -3.37
CA SER A 208 -22.24 9.47 -2.65
C SER A 208 -20.88 10.19 -2.52
N SER A 209 -20.40 10.84 -3.59
CA SER A 209 -19.16 11.62 -3.55
C SER A 209 -19.25 12.78 -2.57
N LEU A 210 -20.35 13.55 -2.60
CA LEU A 210 -20.57 14.66 -1.68
C LEU A 210 -20.65 14.17 -0.22
N SER A 211 -21.41 13.09 0.03
CA SER A 211 -21.50 12.51 1.38
C SER A 211 -20.14 12.07 1.90
N PHE A 212 -19.31 11.44 1.05
CA PHE A 212 -17.96 11.04 1.44
C PHE A 212 -17.04 12.24 1.71
N ILE A 213 -17.08 13.29 0.85
CA ILE A 213 -16.31 14.52 1.05
C ILE A 213 -16.69 15.19 2.37
N ILE A 214 -17.99 15.35 2.64
CA ILE A 214 -18.49 15.93 3.90
C ILE A 214 -18.00 15.10 5.09
N PHE A 215 -18.09 13.77 5.01
CA PHE A 215 -17.59 12.89 6.07
C PHE A 215 -16.08 13.11 6.32
N ILE A 216 -15.27 13.23 5.27
CA ILE A 216 -13.81 13.46 5.42
C ILE A 216 -13.50 14.84 5.99
N LEU A 217 -14.23 15.88 5.58
CA LEU A 217 -14.05 17.23 6.13
C LEU A 217 -14.39 17.25 7.63
N LEU A 218 -15.50 16.62 8.04
CA LEU A 218 -15.87 16.49 9.45
C LEU A 218 -14.84 15.65 10.23
N PHE A 219 -14.29 14.61 9.62
CA PHE A 219 -13.23 13.82 10.22
C PHE A 219 -11.94 14.62 10.42
N PHE A 220 -11.55 15.45 9.45
CA PHE A 220 -10.36 16.31 9.55
C PHE A 220 -10.53 17.36 10.66
N ASP A 221 -11.70 17.96 10.76
CA ASP A 221 -12.03 18.89 11.84
C ASP A 221 -11.96 18.20 13.21
N PHE A 222 -12.61 17.03 13.34
CA PHE A 222 -12.58 16.22 14.57
C PHE A 222 -11.14 15.79 14.98
N ALA A 223 -10.31 15.44 14.00
CA ALA A 223 -8.92 15.02 14.21
C ALA A 223 -7.94 16.20 14.28
N ASN A 224 -8.40 17.44 14.23
CA ASN A 224 -7.60 18.68 14.19
C ASN A 224 -6.56 18.70 13.05
N ILE A 225 -6.87 18.08 11.90
CA ILE A 225 -5.99 18.05 10.73
C ILE A 225 -6.23 19.30 9.89
N LYS A 226 -5.17 20.13 9.75
CA LYS A 226 -5.24 21.33 8.90
C LYS A 226 -5.22 20.92 7.42
N LEU A 227 -6.24 21.36 6.67
CA LEU A 227 -6.36 21.09 5.23
C LEU A 227 -5.17 21.61 4.43
N GLU A 228 -4.64 22.76 4.79
CA GLU A 228 -3.46 23.37 4.16
C GLU A 228 -2.27 22.43 4.21
N ASN A 229 -1.92 21.92 5.40
CA ASN A 229 -0.82 20.98 5.58
C ASN A 229 -1.06 19.66 4.83
N PHE A 230 -2.30 19.18 4.83
CA PHE A 230 -2.67 17.99 4.04
C PHE A 230 -2.44 18.22 2.55
N PHE A 231 -2.90 19.33 1.99
CA PHE A 231 -2.69 19.61 0.57
C PHE A 231 -1.21 19.77 0.24
N GLU A 232 -0.48 20.49 1.05
CA GLU A 232 0.95 20.74 0.85
C GLU A 232 1.76 19.43 0.88
N GLN A 233 1.68 18.68 1.97
CA GLN A 233 2.53 17.51 2.21
C GLN A 233 2.09 16.27 1.43
N TYR A 234 0.79 16.11 1.19
CA TYR A 234 0.24 14.91 0.56
C TYR A 234 0.05 15.04 -0.95
N LEU A 235 -0.22 16.23 -1.47
CA LEU A 235 -0.49 16.42 -2.90
C LEU A 235 0.61 17.23 -3.58
N LEU A 236 0.92 18.42 -3.08
CA LEU A 236 1.77 19.35 -3.79
C LEU A 236 3.24 18.93 -3.75
N PHE A 237 3.76 18.54 -2.60
CA PHE A 237 5.13 18.06 -2.47
C PHE A 237 5.37 16.76 -3.26
N PRO A 238 4.60 15.66 -3.11
CA PRO A 238 4.79 14.46 -3.93
C PRO A 238 4.64 14.70 -5.43
N SER A 239 3.77 15.62 -5.85
CA SER A 239 3.63 15.96 -7.27
C SER A 239 4.88 16.65 -7.84
N SER A 240 5.63 17.40 -7.03
CA SER A 240 6.90 17.99 -7.46
C SER A 240 7.98 16.93 -7.75
N ILE A 241 8.00 15.85 -6.95
CA ILE A 241 8.88 14.70 -7.17
C ILE A 241 8.44 13.90 -8.41
N GLY A 242 7.15 13.64 -8.53
CA GLY A 242 6.57 12.87 -9.64
C GLY A 242 6.83 13.53 -10.99
N LYS A 243 6.76 14.86 -11.07
CA LYS A 243 7.07 15.61 -12.31
C LYS A 243 8.49 15.35 -12.80
N ASN A 244 9.48 15.36 -11.93
CA ASN A 244 10.88 15.10 -12.29
C ASN A 244 11.06 13.65 -12.76
N ARG A 245 10.45 12.68 -12.07
CA ARG A 245 10.49 11.25 -12.44
C ARG A 245 9.86 10.98 -13.81
N ILE A 246 8.72 11.61 -14.11
CA ILE A 246 8.05 11.48 -15.42
C ILE A 246 8.93 12.04 -16.55
N ALA A 247 9.64 13.16 -16.32
CA ALA A 247 10.54 13.74 -17.31
C ALA A 247 11.72 12.82 -17.66
N GLU A 248 12.14 11.95 -16.74
CA GLU A 248 13.22 10.98 -16.93
C GLU A 248 12.74 9.65 -17.55
N LEU A 249 11.42 9.45 -17.72
CA LEU A 249 10.88 8.17 -18.19
C LEU A 249 11.11 7.96 -19.68
N ASN A 250 11.74 6.83 -20.02
CA ASN A 250 11.76 6.29 -21.35
C ASN A 250 10.68 5.20 -21.51
N PHE A 251 9.50 5.58 -22.01
CA PHE A 251 8.37 4.66 -22.20
C PHE A 251 8.64 3.52 -23.21
N LEU A 252 9.67 3.64 -24.03
CA LEU A 252 10.06 2.62 -25.00
C LEU A 252 11.18 1.71 -24.48
N SER A 253 11.56 1.82 -23.20
CA SER A 253 12.53 0.92 -22.62
C SER A 253 12.01 -0.52 -22.62
N GLY A 254 12.86 -1.47 -23.03
CA GLY A 254 12.52 -2.90 -23.01
C GLY A 254 12.08 -3.39 -21.64
N ASP A 255 12.57 -2.76 -20.58
CA ASP A 255 12.26 -3.10 -19.19
C ASP A 255 10.75 -2.99 -18.89
N ILE A 256 10.07 -1.94 -19.38
CA ILE A 256 8.62 -1.77 -19.18
C ILE A 256 7.83 -2.91 -19.79
N ILE A 257 8.20 -3.38 -20.99
CA ILE A 257 7.51 -4.46 -21.68
C ILE A 257 7.78 -5.80 -20.96
N PHE A 258 9.04 -6.06 -20.61
CA PHE A 258 9.44 -7.35 -20.05
C PHE A 258 9.05 -7.55 -18.59
N ASP A 259 9.03 -6.49 -17.78
CA ASP A 259 8.67 -6.58 -16.37
C ASP A 259 7.20 -6.96 -16.17
N TYR A 260 6.30 -6.45 -17.01
CA TYR A 260 4.85 -6.72 -16.92
C TYR A 260 4.33 -7.75 -17.94
N LYS A 261 5.20 -8.46 -18.65
CA LYS A 261 4.84 -9.42 -19.73
C LYS A 261 3.72 -10.40 -19.36
N PHE A 262 3.72 -10.93 -18.13
CA PHE A 262 2.71 -11.89 -17.73
C PHE A 262 1.34 -11.24 -17.46
N ILE A 263 1.29 -9.97 -17.10
CA ILE A 263 0.04 -9.20 -17.05
C ILE A 263 -0.51 -9.04 -18.46
N TYR A 264 0.34 -8.65 -19.43
CA TYR A 264 -0.07 -8.48 -20.82
C TYR A 264 -0.53 -9.81 -21.44
N ILE A 265 0.22 -10.90 -21.22
CA ILE A 265 -0.16 -12.24 -21.71
C ILE A 265 -1.50 -12.68 -21.12
N SER A 266 -1.75 -12.42 -19.83
CA SER A 266 -3.04 -12.72 -19.18
C SER A 266 -4.20 -11.93 -19.77
N PHE A 267 -3.93 -10.73 -20.31
CA PHE A 267 -4.94 -9.84 -20.90
C PHE A 267 -5.22 -10.11 -22.37
N ILE A 268 -4.25 -10.66 -23.13
CA ILE A 268 -4.39 -10.93 -24.58
C ILE A 268 -5.67 -11.69 -24.95
N PRO A 269 -6.06 -12.80 -24.27
CA PRO A 269 -7.29 -13.52 -24.65
C PRO A 269 -8.55 -12.67 -24.50
N LEU A 270 -8.61 -11.82 -23.48
CA LEU A 270 -9.72 -10.90 -23.26
C LEU A 270 -9.79 -9.83 -24.38
N LEU A 271 -8.65 -9.32 -24.82
CA LEU A 271 -8.53 -8.42 -25.96
C LEU A 271 -9.02 -9.09 -27.24
N LEU A 272 -8.51 -10.30 -27.56
CA LEU A 272 -8.87 -11.02 -28.78
C LEU A 272 -10.36 -11.34 -28.85
N VAL A 273 -10.95 -11.83 -27.76
CA VAL A 273 -12.40 -12.13 -27.72
C VAL A 273 -13.23 -10.85 -27.89
N THR A 274 -12.80 -9.73 -27.28
CA THR A 274 -13.50 -8.45 -27.44
C THR A 274 -13.43 -7.95 -28.89
N LEU A 275 -12.28 -8.05 -29.54
CA LEU A 275 -12.11 -7.70 -30.96
C LEU A 275 -13.01 -8.57 -31.86
N LEU A 276 -13.08 -9.87 -31.63
CA LEU A 276 -13.98 -10.78 -32.35
C LEU A 276 -15.46 -10.42 -32.12
N ASP A 277 -15.84 -10.03 -30.91
CA ASP A 277 -17.21 -9.59 -30.58
C ASP A 277 -17.56 -8.29 -31.32
N VAL A 278 -16.65 -7.32 -31.37
CA VAL A 278 -16.80 -6.07 -32.12
C VAL A 278 -16.94 -6.32 -33.63
N ILE A 279 -16.09 -7.19 -34.21
CA ILE A 279 -16.14 -7.51 -35.65
C ILE A 279 -17.46 -8.17 -36.03
N LYS A 280 -17.96 -9.09 -35.20
CA LYS A 280 -19.23 -9.81 -35.47
C LYS A 280 -20.46 -8.93 -35.22
N SER A 281 -20.44 -8.05 -34.23
CA SER A 281 -21.62 -7.30 -33.78
C SER A 281 -22.00 -6.11 -34.64
N LYS A 282 -21.31 -5.82 -35.73
CA LYS A 282 -21.44 -4.71 -36.73
C LYS A 282 -22.31 -3.46 -36.35
N LYS A 283 -23.26 -3.57 -35.43
CA LYS A 283 -24.23 -2.52 -35.02
C LYS A 283 -24.13 -2.08 -33.57
N ASN A 284 -23.43 -2.79 -32.68
CA ASN A 284 -23.41 -2.45 -31.25
C ASN A 284 -22.04 -2.68 -30.61
N ILE A 285 -21.08 -1.87 -31.04
CA ILE A 285 -19.69 -1.92 -30.53
C ILE A 285 -19.67 -1.68 -29.01
N PHE A 286 -20.49 -0.75 -28.52
CA PHE A 286 -20.58 -0.38 -27.12
C PHE A 286 -21.52 -1.30 -26.32
N ASN A 287 -21.26 -2.61 -26.36
CA ASN A 287 -21.93 -3.58 -25.51
C ASN A 287 -21.29 -3.66 -24.10
N LYS A 288 -21.86 -4.46 -23.18
CA LYS A 288 -21.32 -4.59 -21.82
C LYS A 288 -19.92 -5.20 -21.80
N ASN A 289 -19.60 -6.12 -22.70
CA ASN A 289 -18.30 -6.77 -22.79
C ASN A 289 -17.21 -5.76 -23.14
N PHE A 290 -17.50 -4.81 -24.05
CA PHE A 290 -16.58 -3.73 -24.37
C PHE A 290 -16.25 -2.87 -23.13
N PHE A 291 -17.24 -2.53 -22.32
CA PHE A 291 -17.00 -1.74 -21.10
C PHE A 291 -16.24 -2.53 -20.03
N PHE A 292 -16.45 -3.84 -19.91
CA PHE A 292 -15.64 -4.69 -19.02
C PHE A 292 -14.18 -4.75 -19.49
N PHE A 293 -13.97 -4.98 -20.79
CA PHE A 293 -12.63 -4.95 -21.39
C PHE A 293 -11.95 -3.59 -21.13
N LEU A 294 -12.63 -2.49 -21.41
CA LEU A 294 -12.11 -1.14 -21.21
C LEU A 294 -11.76 -0.87 -19.74
N SER A 295 -12.56 -1.40 -18.80
CA SER A 295 -12.30 -1.29 -17.36
C SER A 295 -10.99 -1.95 -16.96
N PHE A 296 -10.70 -3.15 -17.45
CA PHE A 296 -9.43 -3.83 -17.18
C PHE A 296 -8.26 -3.21 -17.92
N LEU A 297 -8.44 -2.80 -19.18
CA LEU A 297 -7.39 -2.11 -19.95
C LEU A 297 -6.92 -0.84 -19.23
N LEU A 298 -7.85 0.02 -18.83
CA LEU A 298 -7.52 1.28 -18.16
C LEU A 298 -6.99 1.05 -16.74
N LEU A 299 -7.43 0.01 -16.04
CA LEU A 299 -6.84 -0.38 -14.75
C LEU A 299 -5.38 -0.81 -14.92
N ILE A 300 -5.09 -1.68 -15.90
CA ILE A 300 -3.72 -2.12 -16.18
C ILE A 300 -2.83 -0.91 -16.50
N LEU A 301 -3.26 -0.05 -17.42
CA LEU A 301 -2.50 1.14 -17.80
C LEU A 301 -2.25 2.06 -16.59
N SER A 302 -3.27 2.32 -15.77
CA SER A 302 -3.16 3.16 -14.56
C SER A 302 -2.15 2.59 -13.58
N LEU A 303 -2.21 1.28 -13.31
CA LEU A 303 -1.33 0.63 -12.34
C LEU A 303 0.09 0.46 -12.89
N VAL A 304 0.27 0.14 -14.17
CA VAL A 304 1.60 0.05 -14.80
C VAL A 304 2.29 1.41 -14.80
N ILE A 305 1.60 2.48 -15.23
CA ILE A 305 2.16 3.85 -15.19
C ILE A 305 2.56 4.22 -13.76
N HIS A 306 1.73 3.86 -12.76
CA HIS A 306 2.08 4.10 -11.37
C HIS A 306 3.35 3.38 -10.94
N GLN A 307 3.49 2.07 -11.25
CA GLN A 307 4.67 1.29 -10.89
C GLN A 307 5.95 1.83 -11.54
N ILE A 308 5.87 2.21 -12.81
CA ILE A 308 6.99 2.83 -13.53
C ILE A 308 7.40 4.14 -12.84
N ASN A 309 6.43 5.01 -12.54
CA ASN A 309 6.68 6.30 -11.91
C ASN A 309 7.27 6.18 -10.50
N THR A 310 6.89 5.15 -9.75
CA THR A 310 7.40 4.90 -8.39
C THR A 310 8.63 4.01 -8.36
N ARG A 311 9.02 3.41 -9.48
CA ARG A 311 10.11 2.41 -9.60
C ARG A 311 9.86 1.14 -8.76
N ASN A 312 8.62 0.87 -8.39
CA ASN A 312 8.16 -0.30 -7.62
C ASN A 312 7.43 -1.26 -8.55
N GLN A 313 8.06 -2.35 -8.96
CA GLN A 313 7.55 -3.27 -9.98
C GLN A 313 6.69 -4.43 -9.43
N GLU A 314 6.48 -4.51 -8.13
CA GLU A 314 6.10 -5.77 -7.45
C GLU A 314 4.65 -5.80 -6.95
N PHE A 315 3.93 -4.66 -6.95
CA PHE A 315 2.63 -4.54 -6.29
C PHE A 315 1.40 -4.82 -7.14
N ILE A 316 1.54 -5.15 -8.40
CA ILE A 316 0.40 -5.28 -9.31
C ILE A 316 0.23 -6.68 -9.94
N PHE A 317 1.06 -7.65 -9.53
CA PHE A 317 1.00 -9.02 -10.08
C PHE A 317 -0.26 -9.79 -9.68
N PHE A 318 -1.00 -9.34 -8.66
CA PHE A 318 -2.34 -9.83 -8.35
C PHE A 318 -3.35 -9.65 -9.50
N LEU A 319 -3.04 -8.81 -10.49
CA LEU A 319 -3.84 -8.69 -11.71
C LEU A 319 -3.82 -9.96 -12.56
N ILE A 320 -2.75 -10.76 -12.53
CA ILE A 320 -2.60 -11.95 -13.36
C ILE A 320 -3.74 -12.95 -13.13
N PRO A 321 -4.02 -13.44 -11.91
CA PRO A 321 -5.15 -14.33 -11.67
C PRO A 321 -6.50 -13.71 -12.02
N VAL A 322 -6.68 -12.41 -11.78
CA VAL A 322 -7.91 -11.70 -12.14
C VAL A 322 -8.11 -11.69 -13.66
N LEU A 323 -7.08 -11.34 -14.42
CA LEU A 323 -7.14 -11.25 -15.89
C LEU A 323 -7.29 -12.64 -16.53
N CYS A 324 -6.59 -13.65 -16.05
CA CYS A 324 -6.76 -15.03 -16.50
C CYS A 324 -8.20 -15.53 -16.27
N ALA A 325 -8.78 -15.21 -15.10
CA ALA A 325 -10.15 -15.57 -14.78
C ALA A 325 -11.17 -14.87 -15.71
N PHE A 326 -11.03 -13.56 -15.91
CA PHE A 326 -11.91 -12.82 -16.83
C PHE A 326 -11.70 -13.24 -18.29
N SER A 327 -10.47 -13.53 -18.73
CA SER A 327 -10.19 -14.13 -20.02
C SER A 327 -10.93 -15.46 -20.20
N SER A 328 -10.94 -16.33 -19.20
CA SER A 328 -11.72 -17.58 -19.21
C SER A 328 -13.22 -17.33 -19.32
N ILE A 329 -13.77 -16.34 -18.57
CA ILE A 329 -15.19 -15.96 -18.65
C ILE A 329 -15.55 -15.50 -20.07
N PHE A 330 -14.74 -14.65 -20.69
CA PHE A 330 -14.99 -14.16 -22.05
C PHE A 330 -14.93 -15.27 -23.09
N ILE A 331 -13.96 -16.19 -23.00
CA ILE A 331 -13.85 -17.36 -23.88
C ILE A 331 -15.10 -18.26 -23.77
N TYR A 332 -15.60 -18.49 -22.55
CA TYR A 332 -16.82 -19.29 -22.35
C TYR A 332 -18.06 -18.62 -22.93
N ASN A 333 -18.22 -17.32 -22.74
CA ASN A 333 -19.39 -16.56 -23.21
C ASN A 333 -19.41 -16.40 -24.74
N TYR A 334 -18.26 -16.42 -25.39
CA TYR A 334 -18.13 -16.26 -26.84
C TYR A 334 -18.28 -17.57 -27.64
N GLU A 335 -18.46 -18.70 -26.95
CA GLU A 335 -18.65 -20.02 -27.57
C GLU A 335 -17.53 -20.45 -28.54
N ILE A 336 -16.28 -20.15 -28.18
CA ILE A 336 -15.11 -20.54 -28.96
C ILE A 336 -14.99 -22.07 -29.00
N LYS A 337 -14.70 -22.63 -30.19
CA LYS A 337 -14.35 -24.05 -30.34
C LYS A 337 -13.16 -24.35 -29.39
N TYR A 338 -13.22 -25.45 -28.65
CA TYR A 338 -12.18 -25.81 -27.66
C TYR A 338 -12.09 -24.91 -26.42
N LYS A 339 -13.11 -24.13 -26.09
CA LYS A 339 -13.14 -23.21 -24.91
C LYS A 339 -12.69 -23.87 -23.60
N LYS A 340 -12.97 -25.16 -23.38
CA LYS A 340 -12.54 -25.89 -22.18
C LYS A 340 -11.01 -26.00 -22.10
N TYR A 341 -10.36 -26.34 -23.21
CA TYR A 341 -8.89 -26.49 -23.27
C TYR A 341 -8.20 -25.15 -23.07
N PHE A 342 -8.70 -24.09 -23.69
CA PHE A 342 -8.18 -22.73 -23.46
C PHE A 342 -8.32 -22.27 -22.01
N SER A 343 -9.45 -22.55 -21.36
CA SER A 343 -9.66 -22.20 -19.96
C SER A 343 -8.76 -23.00 -19.02
N VAL A 344 -8.53 -24.28 -19.30
CA VAL A 344 -7.57 -25.09 -18.54
C VAL A 344 -6.15 -24.58 -18.77
N PHE A 345 -5.77 -24.24 -20.01
CA PHE A 345 -4.47 -23.65 -20.31
C PHE A 345 -4.25 -22.34 -19.52
N LEU A 346 -5.24 -21.42 -19.48
CA LEU A 346 -5.14 -20.19 -18.73
C LEU A 346 -4.99 -20.45 -17.23
N LEU A 347 -5.66 -21.45 -16.69
CA LEU A 347 -5.52 -21.85 -15.30
C LEU A 347 -4.10 -22.37 -15.01
N LEU A 348 -3.58 -23.26 -15.84
CA LEU A 348 -2.22 -23.79 -15.71
C LEU A 348 -1.16 -22.70 -15.87
N PHE A 349 -1.34 -21.80 -16.82
CA PHE A 349 -0.50 -20.64 -17.00
C PHE A 349 -0.51 -19.74 -15.74
N CYS A 350 -1.70 -19.47 -15.20
CA CYS A 350 -1.85 -18.68 -13.96
C CYS A 350 -1.13 -19.35 -12.79
N LEU A 351 -1.31 -20.66 -12.60
CA LEU A 351 -0.62 -21.43 -11.55
C LEU A 351 0.90 -21.36 -11.70
N PHE A 352 1.41 -21.57 -12.94
CA PHE A 352 2.84 -21.48 -13.22
C PHE A 352 3.43 -20.10 -12.88
N VAL A 353 2.78 -19.02 -13.34
CA VAL A 353 3.26 -17.66 -13.08
C VAL A 353 3.14 -17.31 -11.61
N THR A 354 2.06 -17.75 -10.94
CA THR A 354 1.88 -17.56 -9.50
C THR A 354 2.99 -18.24 -8.72
N SER A 355 3.33 -19.50 -9.04
CA SER A 355 4.43 -20.22 -8.40
C SER A 355 5.77 -19.51 -8.61
N LYS A 356 6.06 -19.06 -9.83
CA LYS A 356 7.28 -18.31 -10.17
C LYS A 356 7.41 -17.02 -9.34
N TYR A 357 6.33 -16.23 -9.26
CA TYR A 357 6.35 -14.96 -8.52
C TYR A 357 6.28 -15.16 -7.01
N HIS A 358 5.65 -16.25 -6.57
CA HIS A 358 5.68 -16.66 -5.17
C HIS A 358 7.12 -16.91 -4.68
N LEU A 359 7.90 -17.71 -5.42
CA LEU A 359 9.30 -17.92 -5.08
C LEU A 359 10.08 -16.62 -5.05
N ARG A 360 9.94 -15.78 -6.08
CA ARG A 360 10.70 -14.54 -6.23
C ARG A 360 10.35 -13.48 -5.19
N PHE A 361 9.06 -13.24 -4.94
CA PHE A 361 8.61 -12.10 -4.15
C PHE A 361 8.24 -12.47 -2.72
N ASN A 362 7.68 -13.65 -2.50
CA ASN A 362 7.27 -14.06 -1.17
C ASN A 362 8.40 -14.84 -0.48
N ASP A 363 8.96 -15.84 -1.13
CA ASP A 363 9.98 -16.70 -0.52
C ASP A 363 11.33 -15.99 -0.40
N GLU A 364 11.84 -15.42 -1.50
CA GLU A 364 13.08 -14.63 -1.51
C GLU A 364 12.91 -13.23 -0.87
N ARG A 365 11.68 -12.78 -0.53
CA ARG A 365 11.40 -11.45 0.01
C ARG A 365 12.07 -10.34 -0.78
N ARG A 366 12.02 -10.42 -2.11
CA ARG A 366 12.74 -9.51 -3.00
C ARG A 366 12.35 -8.03 -2.81
N PHE A 367 11.08 -7.74 -2.51
CA PHE A 367 10.62 -6.39 -2.20
C PHE A 367 11.37 -5.78 -1.01
N HIS A 368 11.78 -6.60 -0.05
CA HIS A 368 12.56 -6.19 1.12
C HIS A 368 14.08 -6.32 0.92
N GLU A 369 14.54 -6.43 -0.33
CA GLU A 369 15.97 -6.56 -0.71
C GLU A 369 16.66 -7.79 -0.12
N MET A 370 15.90 -8.86 0.18
CA MET A 370 16.39 -10.04 0.92
C MET A 370 16.72 -11.25 0.06
N SER A 371 16.75 -11.13 -1.27
CA SER A 371 16.94 -12.28 -2.18
C SER A 371 18.23 -13.05 -2.00
N LYS A 372 19.21 -12.51 -1.28
CA LYS A 372 20.50 -13.14 -1.00
C LYS A 372 20.69 -13.51 0.48
N ILE A 373 19.66 -13.38 1.30
CA ILE A 373 19.75 -13.59 2.74
C ILE A 373 19.46 -15.06 3.08
N ASN A 374 20.27 -15.62 3.96
CA ASN A 374 19.98 -16.91 4.57
C ASN A 374 19.05 -16.75 5.77
N PHE A 375 17.76 -17.03 5.58
CA PHE A 375 16.74 -16.91 6.63
C PHE A 375 16.92 -17.90 7.80
N ASP A 376 17.72 -18.95 7.65
CA ASP A 376 18.03 -19.88 8.76
C ASP A 376 18.85 -19.21 9.87
N LEU A 377 19.52 -18.08 9.56
CA LEU A 377 20.23 -17.26 10.53
C LEU A 377 19.33 -16.30 11.29
N SER A 378 18.03 -16.20 10.93
CA SER A 378 17.12 -15.29 11.58
C SER A 378 16.89 -15.61 13.06
N VAL A 379 16.64 -14.59 13.84
CA VAL A 379 16.46 -14.66 15.29
C VAL A 379 15.09 -14.12 15.68
N ASP A 380 14.42 -14.71 16.67
CA ASP A 380 13.15 -14.19 17.16
C ASP A 380 13.31 -12.76 17.70
N ALA A 381 12.59 -11.82 17.09
CA ALA A 381 12.60 -10.41 17.48
C ALA A 381 12.07 -10.15 18.91
N LYS A 382 11.48 -11.16 19.57
CA LYS A 382 11.21 -11.13 21.02
C LYS A 382 12.46 -10.81 21.85
N LYS A 383 13.65 -11.14 21.33
CA LYS A 383 14.93 -10.76 21.96
C LYS A 383 15.14 -9.23 21.98
N ILE A 384 14.54 -8.47 21.08
CA ILE A 384 14.53 -7.01 21.10
C ILE A 384 13.47 -6.54 22.09
N ASP A 385 12.22 -6.92 21.86
CA ASP A 385 11.07 -6.63 22.74
C ASP A 385 9.92 -7.61 22.51
N LYS A 386 9.12 -7.86 23.57
CA LYS A 386 7.95 -8.76 23.53
C LYS A 386 6.89 -8.33 22.50
N LYS A 387 6.76 -7.05 22.21
CA LYS A 387 5.80 -6.51 21.22
C LYS A 387 6.14 -6.91 19.78
N LEU A 388 7.38 -7.38 19.54
CA LEU A 388 7.86 -7.89 18.24
C LEU A 388 7.86 -9.43 18.16
N SER A 389 7.32 -10.12 19.16
CA SER A 389 7.29 -11.57 19.25
C SER A 389 6.70 -12.23 18.00
N GLY A 390 7.35 -13.31 17.51
CA GLY A 390 6.95 -14.07 16.33
C GLY A 390 7.51 -13.54 15.01
N LEU A 391 8.13 -12.38 15.00
CA LEU A 391 8.87 -11.86 13.86
C LEU A 391 10.29 -12.47 13.84
N ASN A 392 10.65 -13.08 12.73
CA ASN A 392 12.00 -13.61 12.49
C ASN A 392 12.91 -12.46 12.02
N TRP A 393 13.72 -11.96 12.94
CA TRP A 393 14.60 -10.81 12.71
C TRP A 393 15.84 -11.20 11.93
N ILE A 394 15.98 -10.65 10.76
CA ILE A 394 17.17 -10.59 9.93
C ILE A 394 16.96 -9.44 8.95
N THR A 395 18.01 -8.66 8.65
CA THR A 395 17.92 -7.48 7.79
C THR A 395 18.96 -7.50 6.68
N PRO A 396 18.78 -6.75 5.60
CA PRO A 396 19.82 -6.57 4.59
C PRO A 396 21.08 -5.85 5.13
N ILE A 397 20.96 -5.15 6.25
CA ILE A 397 22.07 -4.42 6.89
C ILE A 397 22.98 -5.40 7.65
N PHE A 398 22.40 -6.39 8.32
CA PHE A 398 23.10 -7.42 9.09
C PHE A 398 22.74 -8.84 8.61
N PRO A 399 23.07 -9.19 7.35
CA PRO A 399 22.59 -10.44 6.74
C PRO A 399 23.23 -11.70 7.35
N ASN A 400 24.41 -11.57 7.98
CA ASN A 400 25.17 -12.69 8.56
C ASN A 400 25.24 -12.65 10.08
N SER A 401 24.88 -11.52 10.71
CA SER A 401 25.01 -11.31 12.17
C SER A 401 23.78 -10.60 12.77
N PRO A 402 22.57 -11.16 12.65
CA PRO A 402 21.35 -10.53 13.20
C PRO A 402 21.40 -10.34 14.72
N GLU A 403 22.17 -11.17 15.45
CA GLU A 403 22.37 -11.01 16.89
C GLU A 403 23.14 -9.71 17.25
N GLU A 404 24.07 -9.26 16.41
CA GLU A 404 24.76 -7.98 16.61
C GLU A 404 23.80 -6.81 16.46
N GLU A 405 22.93 -6.85 15.46
CA GLU A 405 21.89 -5.84 15.29
C GLU A 405 20.90 -5.82 16.47
N ILE A 406 20.48 -7.00 16.95
CA ILE A 406 19.63 -7.11 18.14
C ILE A 406 20.30 -6.50 19.37
N LYS A 407 21.59 -6.78 19.58
CA LYS A 407 22.36 -6.18 20.68
C LYS A 407 22.39 -4.67 20.57
N PHE A 408 22.71 -4.15 19.39
CA PHE A 408 22.70 -2.72 19.10
C PHE A 408 21.34 -2.08 19.39
N LEU A 409 20.23 -2.68 18.91
CA LEU A 409 18.89 -2.17 19.15
C LEU A 409 18.51 -2.18 20.64
N ARG A 410 18.91 -3.20 21.39
CA ARG A 410 18.68 -3.26 22.83
C ARG A 410 19.44 -2.16 23.60
N GLU A 411 20.66 -1.87 23.18
CA GLU A 411 21.44 -0.77 23.74
C GLU A 411 20.75 0.58 23.48
N ILE A 412 20.27 0.82 22.25
CA ILE A 412 19.50 2.02 21.90
C ILE A 412 18.24 2.13 22.74
N ILE A 413 17.45 1.06 22.84
CA ILE A 413 16.23 1.02 23.64
C ILE A 413 16.55 1.32 25.11
N GLY A 414 17.64 0.79 25.64
CA GLY A 414 18.11 1.10 26.98
C GLY A 414 18.38 2.58 27.20
N VAL A 415 19.12 3.21 26.28
CA VAL A 415 19.41 4.66 26.33
C VAL A 415 18.14 5.50 26.23
N LEU A 416 17.26 5.20 25.26
CA LEU A 416 16.02 5.95 25.07
C LEU A 416 15.04 5.78 26.25
N ASN A 417 15.04 4.63 26.92
CA ASN A 417 14.21 4.40 28.10
C ASN A 417 14.66 5.25 29.30
N THR A 418 15.97 5.45 29.47
CA THR A 418 16.53 6.26 30.57
C THR A 418 16.49 7.76 30.31
N GLU A 419 16.22 8.19 29.07
CA GLU A 419 16.13 9.61 28.73
C GLU A 419 14.85 10.21 29.30
N ASN A 420 15.01 11.23 30.15
CA ASN A 420 13.91 11.94 30.81
C ASN A 420 13.49 13.21 30.06
N ASN A 421 14.34 13.70 29.17
CA ASN A 421 14.07 14.88 28.38
C ASN A 421 13.12 14.54 27.21
N LYS A 422 12.42 15.55 26.70
CA LYS A 422 11.66 15.40 25.46
C LYS A 422 12.60 15.20 24.30
N ALA A 423 12.59 14.00 23.74
CA ALA A 423 13.52 13.58 22.70
C ALA A 423 12.86 13.51 21.33
N MET A 424 13.62 13.91 20.31
CA MET A 424 13.37 13.60 18.92
C MET A 424 14.31 12.47 18.48
N VAL A 425 13.80 11.50 17.72
CA VAL A 425 14.63 10.42 17.16
C VAL A 425 14.55 10.42 15.65
N MET A 426 15.70 10.50 15.00
CA MET A 426 15.86 10.34 13.56
C MET A 426 16.45 8.95 13.29
N SER A 427 15.62 8.03 12.81
CA SER A 427 15.99 6.63 12.62
C SER A 427 15.17 6.00 11.50
N ASN A 428 15.74 4.99 10.85
CA ASN A 428 15.00 4.12 9.93
C ASN A 428 14.30 2.94 10.65
N TYR A 429 14.49 2.80 11.97
CA TYR A 429 13.80 1.80 12.80
C TYR A 429 12.47 2.36 13.33
N SER A 430 11.46 2.38 12.45
CA SER A 430 10.14 3.00 12.71
C SER A 430 9.23 2.14 13.62
N PHE A 431 9.79 1.61 14.73
CA PHE A 431 9.09 0.86 15.78
C PHE A 431 9.51 1.27 17.20
N LEU A 432 10.51 2.13 17.32
CA LEU A 432 11.11 2.47 18.61
C LEU A 432 10.13 3.14 19.56
N SER A 433 9.29 4.07 19.08
CA SER A 433 8.30 4.75 19.93
C SER A 433 7.33 3.75 20.56
N LEU A 434 6.81 2.82 19.77
CA LEU A 434 5.88 1.80 20.25
C LEU A 434 6.55 0.85 21.24
N VAL A 435 7.78 0.41 20.96
CA VAL A 435 8.51 -0.53 21.82
C VAL A 435 8.78 0.08 23.19
N ILE A 436 9.28 1.31 23.25
CA ILE A 436 9.61 1.97 24.53
C ILE A 436 8.42 2.64 25.21
N ASP A 437 7.26 2.62 24.57
CA ASP A 437 6.02 3.26 25.06
C ASP A 437 6.16 4.78 25.32
N LYS A 438 6.96 5.43 24.46
CA LYS A 438 7.22 6.88 24.51
C LYS A 438 7.09 7.49 23.11
N ASN A 439 6.52 8.67 23.00
CA ASN A 439 6.52 9.41 21.75
C ASN A 439 7.89 10.04 21.50
N LEU A 440 8.59 9.58 20.49
CA LEU A 440 9.95 10.04 20.13
C LEU A 440 9.95 11.18 19.08
N HIS A 441 8.81 11.77 18.79
CA HIS A 441 8.65 12.96 17.96
C HIS A 441 9.44 12.96 16.63
N SER A 442 9.63 11.78 15.99
CA SER A 442 10.31 11.71 14.70
C SER A 442 9.62 12.59 13.65
N PRO A 443 10.34 13.52 12.98
CA PRO A 443 9.72 14.43 12.00
C PRO A 443 9.34 13.75 10.69
N SER A 444 9.87 12.56 10.39
CA SER A 444 9.56 11.79 9.19
C SER A 444 9.52 10.29 9.51
N ARG A 445 8.91 9.49 8.61
CA ARG A 445 8.86 8.03 8.74
C ARG A 445 10.21 7.35 8.53
N TRP A 446 11.00 7.86 7.60
CA TRP A 446 12.31 7.34 7.22
C TRP A 446 13.21 8.45 6.69
N TYR A 447 14.51 8.15 6.66
CA TYR A 447 15.55 9.09 6.26
C TYR A 447 16.38 8.49 5.14
N ILE A 448 15.91 8.69 3.90
CA ILE A 448 16.62 8.33 2.69
C ILE A 448 17.02 9.62 1.96
N PRO A 449 18.29 9.78 1.56
CA PRO A 449 18.80 11.04 0.99
C PRO A 449 18.35 11.27 -0.49
N ASN A 450 17.19 10.77 -0.87
CA ASN A 450 16.64 10.91 -2.23
C ASN A 450 15.50 11.93 -2.33
N GLY A 451 15.17 12.61 -1.22
CA GLY A 451 14.12 13.62 -1.18
C GLY A 451 12.69 13.10 -1.36
N ALA A 452 12.45 11.79 -1.23
CA ALA A 452 11.12 11.22 -1.41
C ALA A 452 10.25 11.30 -0.14
N ALA A 453 10.87 11.30 1.04
CA ALA A 453 10.17 11.33 2.33
C ALA A 453 9.89 12.76 2.82
N TYR A 454 10.79 13.68 2.53
CA TYR A 454 10.72 15.10 2.90
C TYR A 454 11.53 15.93 1.90
N PRO A 455 11.22 17.24 1.75
CA PRO A 455 11.93 18.14 0.85
C PRO A 455 13.41 18.28 1.22
N ILE A 456 14.31 18.08 0.26
CA ILE A 456 15.75 18.35 0.38
C ILE A 456 16.11 19.62 -0.44
N GLU A 457 17.38 20.01 -0.43
CA GLU A 457 17.87 21.17 -1.18
C GLU A 457 17.42 21.14 -2.65
N ASN A 458 17.15 22.28 -3.25
CA ASN A 458 16.60 22.46 -4.59
C ASN A 458 15.13 22.03 -4.78
N ASN A 459 14.45 21.49 -3.77
CA ASN A 459 13.01 21.32 -3.82
C ASN A 459 12.32 22.63 -3.38
N LYS A 460 11.28 23.04 -4.09
CA LYS A 460 10.55 24.28 -3.80
C LYS A 460 9.87 24.31 -2.43
N TYR A 461 9.70 23.15 -1.77
CA TYR A 461 9.13 23.01 -0.42
C TYR A 461 10.20 22.83 0.67
N PHE A 462 11.46 23.17 0.37
CA PHE A 462 12.56 23.03 1.32
C PHE A 462 12.36 23.91 2.56
N ASP A 463 11.99 25.17 2.37
CA ASP A 463 11.78 26.11 3.47
C ASP A 463 10.53 25.77 4.30
N GLU A 464 9.50 25.24 3.68
CA GLU A 464 8.30 24.75 4.36
C GLU A 464 8.63 23.59 5.31
N TYR A 465 9.43 22.60 4.86
CA TYR A 465 9.88 21.53 5.75
C TYR A 465 10.82 22.02 6.86
N LYS A 466 11.72 22.94 6.54
CA LYS A 466 12.59 23.59 7.52
C LYS A 466 11.75 24.29 8.62
N ASN A 467 10.75 25.06 8.23
CA ASN A 467 9.86 25.74 9.17
C ASN A 467 9.04 24.73 9.99
N PHE A 468 8.52 23.67 9.35
CA PHE A 468 7.86 22.56 10.02
C PHE A 468 8.76 21.92 11.09
N LEU A 469 10.01 21.62 10.78
CA LEU A 469 10.96 21.01 11.72
C LEU A 469 11.26 21.92 12.92
N ILE A 470 11.49 23.22 12.68
CA ILE A 470 11.72 24.22 13.71
C ILE A 470 10.48 24.37 14.62
N ASP A 471 9.29 24.44 14.01
CA ASP A 471 8.02 24.50 14.76
C ASP A 471 7.83 23.25 15.62
N LEU A 472 8.07 22.07 15.07
CA LEU A 472 7.97 20.80 15.80
C LEU A 472 8.89 20.78 17.03
N ILE A 473 10.15 21.16 16.86
CA ILE A 473 11.14 21.24 17.96
C ILE A 473 10.66 22.19 19.04
N THR A 474 10.23 23.38 18.64
CA THR A 474 9.80 24.44 19.55
C THR A 474 8.50 24.10 20.29
N ARG A 475 7.47 23.69 19.54
CA ARG A 475 6.13 23.40 20.09
C ARG A 475 6.13 22.17 20.99
N LYS A 476 6.86 21.12 20.63
CA LYS A 476 7.00 19.92 21.48
C LYS A 476 8.03 20.11 22.59
N LYS A 477 8.74 21.25 22.63
CA LYS A 477 9.81 21.55 23.62
C LYS A 477 10.88 20.47 23.64
N ILE A 478 11.35 20.06 22.45
CA ILE A 478 12.38 19.05 22.30
C ILE A 478 13.71 19.65 22.76
N SER A 479 14.42 18.95 23.61
CA SER A 479 15.71 19.38 24.15
C SER A 479 16.87 18.47 23.77
N VAL A 480 16.54 17.26 23.25
CA VAL A 480 17.53 16.26 22.85
C VAL A 480 17.13 15.64 21.51
N ILE A 481 18.11 15.45 20.61
CA ILE A 481 17.91 14.74 19.34
C ILE A 481 18.86 13.55 19.29
N TYR A 482 18.30 12.37 19.01
CA TYR A 482 19.05 11.15 18.74
C TYR A 482 19.04 10.86 17.26
N ILE A 483 20.22 10.64 16.67
CA ILE A 483 20.39 10.23 15.27
C ILE A 483 21.02 8.86 15.26
N ILE A 484 20.27 7.87 14.77
CA ILE A 484 20.64 6.46 14.82
C ILE A 484 21.07 6.00 13.43
N SER A 485 22.27 5.38 13.33
CA SER A 485 22.78 4.79 12.10
C SER A 485 21.72 3.87 11.43
N PRO A 486 21.59 3.87 10.09
CA PRO A 486 22.45 4.52 9.09
C PRO A 486 22.09 5.99 8.77
N VAL A 487 21.21 6.64 9.55
CA VAL A 487 20.88 8.06 9.35
C VAL A 487 22.09 8.93 9.71
N LYS A 488 22.40 9.88 8.83
CA LYS A 488 23.53 10.81 9.02
C LYS A 488 23.07 12.10 9.68
N VAL A 489 23.94 12.71 10.47
CA VAL A 489 23.66 13.99 11.14
C VAL A 489 23.40 15.13 10.14
N ASP A 490 23.97 15.03 8.95
CA ASP A 490 23.77 16.01 7.87
C ASP A 490 22.30 16.13 7.47
N GLU A 491 21.47 15.08 7.68
CA GLU A 491 20.03 15.15 7.44
C GLU A 491 19.33 16.18 8.35
N LEU A 492 19.89 16.47 9.52
CA LEU A 492 19.41 17.53 10.40
C LEU A 492 20.06 18.88 10.06
N TYR A 493 21.38 18.89 9.82
CA TYR A 493 22.15 20.12 9.62
C TYR A 493 21.80 20.84 8.32
N ARG A 494 21.14 20.20 7.36
CA ARG A 494 20.53 20.84 6.19
C ARG A 494 19.55 21.94 6.55
N TYR A 495 18.82 21.77 7.65
CA TYR A 495 17.69 22.63 8.01
C TYR A 495 18.00 23.55 9.21
N VAL A 496 18.87 23.12 10.12
CA VAL A 496 19.21 23.85 11.35
C VAL A 496 20.72 23.93 11.48
N SER A 497 21.25 25.13 11.80
CA SER A 497 22.70 25.33 11.97
C SER A 497 23.29 24.38 13.01
N LYS A 498 24.46 23.85 12.72
CA LYS A 498 25.24 23.02 13.64
C LYS A 498 25.52 23.71 14.98
N ASP A 499 25.68 25.02 14.99
CA ASP A 499 25.95 25.82 16.19
C ASP A 499 24.83 25.77 17.22
N CYS A 500 23.62 25.38 16.81
CA CYS A 500 22.45 25.21 17.67
C CYS A 500 22.52 23.91 18.51
N PHE A 501 23.53 23.09 18.32
CA PHE A 501 23.64 21.79 18.97
C PHE A 501 24.98 21.62 19.71
N GLU A 502 24.95 20.83 20.76
CA GLU A 502 26.12 20.28 21.42
C GLU A 502 26.09 18.77 21.32
N GLU A 503 27.16 18.19 20.77
CA GLU A 503 27.29 16.75 20.64
C GLU A 503 27.70 16.16 21.99
N ASP A 504 26.87 15.27 22.55
CA ASP A 504 27.16 14.49 23.75
C ASP A 504 27.77 13.14 23.36
N LYS A 505 28.67 12.61 24.20
CA LYS A 505 29.28 11.30 23.98
C LYS A 505 28.27 10.20 24.26
N THR A 506 27.90 9.47 23.24
CA THR A 506 26.99 8.34 23.32
C THR A 506 27.60 7.07 22.69
N ILE A 507 26.79 6.04 22.48
CA ILE A 507 27.15 4.77 21.87
C ILE A 507 27.73 4.97 20.46
N ALA A 508 28.63 4.13 19.99
CA ALA A 508 29.42 4.31 18.77
C ALA A 508 28.61 4.67 17.50
N ASP A 509 27.38 4.15 17.34
CA ASP A 509 26.54 4.36 16.15
C ASP A 509 25.29 5.23 16.42
N VAL A 510 25.27 5.93 17.56
CA VAL A 510 24.19 6.86 17.95
C VAL A 510 24.79 8.20 18.29
N LYS A 511 24.35 9.25 17.59
CA LYS A 511 24.69 10.63 17.94
C LYS A 511 23.60 11.22 18.81
N LYS A 512 23.97 11.74 19.97
CA LYS A 512 23.10 12.52 20.85
C LYS A 512 23.48 13.99 20.73
N LEU A 513 22.49 14.82 20.41
CA LEU A 513 22.63 16.25 20.26
C LEU A 513 21.76 16.95 21.30
N LEU A 514 22.37 17.78 22.13
CA LEU A 514 21.67 18.67 23.06
C LEU A 514 21.37 19.99 22.36
N ILE A 515 20.13 20.46 22.45
CA ILE A 515 19.71 21.70 21.81
C ILE A 515 20.15 22.87 22.70
N LYS A 516 20.95 23.80 22.13
CA LYS A 516 21.37 25.04 22.76
C LYS A 516 20.33 26.15 22.58
N ASP A 517 20.44 27.21 23.35
CA ASP A 517 19.70 28.44 23.10
C ASP A 517 20.18 29.07 21.79
N CYS A 518 19.34 28.99 20.76
CA CYS A 518 19.67 29.39 19.42
C CYS A 518 18.57 30.28 18.83
N SER A 519 18.96 31.26 18.01
CA SER A 519 18.03 32.21 17.37
C SER A 519 16.98 31.53 16.48
N TYR A 520 17.27 30.35 15.93
CA TYR A 520 16.31 29.56 15.13
C TYR A 520 15.07 29.16 15.92
N PHE A 521 15.20 28.94 17.23
CA PHE A 521 14.10 28.52 18.13
C PHE A 521 13.42 29.66 18.86
N LYS A 522 13.86 30.93 18.65
CA LYS A 522 13.33 32.13 19.30
C LYS A 522 12.28 32.89 18.48
N ARG A 523 11.86 32.40 17.32
CA ARG A 523 10.85 33.10 16.51
C ARG A 523 9.50 33.07 17.23
N PRO A 524 8.83 34.23 17.42
CA PRO A 524 7.45 34.23 17.85
C PRO A 524 6.59 33.52 16.78
N ILE A 525 5.75 32.64 17.27
CA ILE A 525 4.72 31.88 16.49
C ILE A 525 3.70 32.88 15.96
#